data_d3150e5bf20b1e9df9ecb8280c8a7e58
#
_entry.id   d3150e5bf20b1e9df9ecb8280c8a7e58
#
_cell.length_a   1.000
_cell.length_b   1.000
_cell.length_c   1.000
_cell.angle_alpha   90.00
_cell.angle_beta   90.00
_cell.angle_gamma   90.00
#
_symmetry.space_group_name_H-M   'P 1'
#
loop_
_entity.id
_entity.type
_entity.pdbx_description
1 polymer ?
#
loop_
_entity_poly.entity_id
_entity_poly.type
_entity_poly.pdbx_seq_one_letter_code
_entity_poly.pdbx_strand_id
1 'polypeptide(L)'
;MSKELKIGDWYFRMMGYGGGDSQYCCIRRKTGEKTASGMMSLFNGTGKIQTLPVVDIYEAVDECGRTFKVSANDLAANGHIGIGTLEEPKSNGHVAWLYREDARLLVESGKYTAEEITAVFPMALTEYGDAEYEKYIEEHSKEFTPMNDKQEEILKAAYTANCEKEKREKEEADRKYAAEVAALREKYNYIPCPKTEGKWLTVGDKRRNVLAVLKHEFPGVKFGAHTRNGSTSDSIRVEYEDGPSYDKVMKVLNAFETTTYNAYEDIHEDSTQPAACVCGGFDYVFLNRTTSEDVYKFVHDYIMANVGGATEEYARGTAHKICAKTDFPAGGFELDGLELTKAGEWVLHIKAKAEPQKPTPPDAPKMEGVEVRENKEKNGIEIRFPSIPSDEIRSELKANGWRWTRFNGGLWYNRASACNLAFAQEIAKKVA
;
A
#
# COMPACT_ATOMS: atom_id res chain seq x y z
N MET A 1 -1.86 26.83 46.26
CA MET A 1 -0.46 26.65 46.68
C MET A 1 0.18 25.69 45.69
N SER A 2 1.18 26.12 44.97
CA SER A 2 1.96 25.21 44.08
C SER A 2 2.73 24.26 44.98
N LYS A 3 2.51 22.95 44.85
CA LYS A 3 3.33 21.96 45.54
C LYS A 3 4.71 21.96 44.87
N GLU A 4 5.75 22.14 45.67
CA GLU A 4 7.11 22.04 45.21
C GLU A 4 7.47 20.55 44.99
N LEU A 5 7.94 20.21 43.80
CA LEU A 5 8.39 18.89 43.49
C LEU A 5 9.85 18.73 43.93
N LYS A 6 10.17 17.68 44.68
CA LYS A 6 11.54 17.43 45.11
C LYS A 6 12.30 16.72 43.98
N ILE A 7 13.44 17.32 43.62
CA ILE A 7 14.31 16.78 42.58
C ILE A 7 14.92 15.46 43.07
N GLY A 8 14.88 14.44 42.24
CA GLY A 8 15.47 13.12 42.49
C GLY A 8 14.65 12.17 43.37
N ASP A 9 13.58 12.67 44.03
CA ASP A 9 12.79 11.89 44.98
C ASP A 9 11.54 11.27 44.41
N TRP A 10 11.25 11.50 43.10
CA TRP A 10 9.94 11.15 42.54
C TRP A 10 10.03 10.46 41.20
N TYR A 11 9.38 9.30 41.11
CA TYR A 11 8.95 8.71 39.86
C TYR A 11 7.47 8.99 39.67
N PHE A 12 7.07 9.35 38.47
CA PHE A 12 5.67 9.50 38.09
C PHE A 12 5.41 8.74 36.81
N ARG A 13 4.21 8.25 36.68
CA ARG A 13 3.76 7.52 35.52
C ARG A 13 3.13 8.49 34.53
N MET A 14 3.70 8.59 33.34
CA MET A 14 3.05 9.27 32.23
C MET A 14 2.19 8.26 31.48
N MET A 15 0.90 8.52 31.40
CA MET A 15 0.02 7.75 30.50
C MET A 15 0.09 8.37 29.13
N GLY A 16 0.47 7.56 28.12
CA GLY A 16 0.41 7.98 26.73
C GLY A 16 -1.02 8.31 26.29
N TYR A 17 -1.17 9.26 25.41
CA TYR A 17 -2.46 9.50 24.73
C TYR A 17 -2.79 8.24 23.91
N GLY A 18 -3.97 7.66 24.11
CA GLY A 18 -4.41 6.49 23.35
C GLY A 18 -4.18 5.12 23.98
N GLY A 19 -3.85 5.04 25.26
CA GLY A 19 -3.71 3.75 25.97
C GLY A 19 -2.37 3.05 25.76
N GLY A 20 -1.38 3.77 25.23
CA GLY A 20 -0.01 3.29 25.11
C GLY A 20 0.66 3.07 26.47
N ASP A 21 1.79 2.39 26.43
CA ASP A 21 2.57 2.00 27.60
C ASP A 21 2.83 3.17 28.52
N SER A 22 2.53 2.95 29.79
CA SER A 22 2.81 3.93 30.81
C SER A 22 4.29 3.93 31.14
N GLN A 23 4.89 5.10 31.04
CA GLN A 23 6.30 5.29 31.31
C GLN A 23 6.52 5.92 32.67
N TYR A 24 7.51 5.43 33.40
CA TYR A 24 7.93 6.03 34.64
C TYR A 24 9.02 7.08 34.38
N CYS A 25 8.87 8.25 34.98
CA CYS A 25 9.80 9.36 34.80
C CYS A 25 10.34 9.83 36.15
N CYS A 26 11.60 10.23 36.20
CA CYS A 26 12.25 10.82 37.34
C CYS A 26 12.46 12.32 37.14
N ILE A 27 12.10 13.13 38.10
CA ILE A 27 12.36 14.58 38.06
C ILE A 27 13.83 14.83 38.39
N ARG A 28 14.54 15.50 37.46
CA ARG A 28 15.99 15.75 37.60
C ARG A 28 16.33 17.16 38.04
N ARG A 29 15.66 18.17 37.51
CA ARG A 29 15.96 19.55 37.83
C ARG A 29 14.81 20.50 37.51
N LYS A 30 14.75 21.61 38.21
CA LYS A 30 13.90 22.72 37.84
C LYS A 30 14.54 23.47 36.66
N THR A 31 13.79 23.70 35.61
CA THR A 31 14.29 24.34 34.38
C THR A 31 13.71 25.72 34.14
N GLY A 32 12.62 26.08 34.85
CA GLY A 32 11.99 27.36 34.66
C GLY A 32 10.63 27.48 35.32
N GLU A 33 9.90 28.46 34.89
CA GLU A 33 8.55 28.76 35.34
C GLU A 33 7.70 29.11 34.11
N LYS A 34 6.44 28.70 34.12
CA LYS A 34 5.46 29.12 33.10
C LYS A 34 4.16 29.53 33.77
N THR A 35 3.45 30.48 33.18
CA THR A 35 2.05 30.70 33.55
C THR A 35 1.26 29.44 33.16
N ALA A 36 0.53 28.89 34.10
CA ALA A 36 -0.31 27.71 33.83
C ALA A 36 -1.35 28.09 32.76
N SER A 37 -1.21 27.53 31.58
CA SER A 37 -2.21 27.68 30.52
C SER A 37 -3.33 26.69 30.79
N GLY A 38 -4.37 27.14 31.48
CA GLY A 38 -5.51 26.28 31.71
C GLY A 38 -6.46 26.30 30.51
N MET A 39 -6.54 25.24 29.73
CA MET A 39 -7.74 25.00 28.89
C MET A 39 -9.01 24.92 29.74
N MET A 40 -8.90 24.67 31.05
CA MET A 40 -10.02 24.59 31.98
C MET A 40 -10.63 25.97 32.32
N SER A 41 -9.93 27.08 32.15
CA SER A 41 -10.49 28.42 32.43
C SER A 41 -11.52 28.89 31.40
N LEU A 42 -11.52 28.31 30.20
CA LEU A 42 -12.47 28.65 29.14
C LEU A 42 -13.84 27.96 29.32
N PHE A 43 -13.92 26.87 30.10
CA PHE A 43 -15.15 26.11 30.30
C PHE A 43 -15.96 26.50 31.53
N ASN A 44 -15.42 27.30 32.44
CA ASN A 44 -16.14 27.64 33.67
C ASN A 44 -17.18 28.79 33.55
N GLY A 45 -17.59 29.12 32.36
CA GLY A 45 -18.82 29.89 32.10
C GLY A 45 -18.94 31.31 32.74
N THR A 46 -17.92 31.80 33.44
CA THR A 46 -18.02 33.06 34.22
C THR A 46 -17.47 34.27 33.52
N GLY A 47 -16.88 34.15 32.34
CA GLY A 47 -16.35 35.28 31.54
C GLY A 47 -15.27 36.12 32.20
N LYS A 48 -14.76 35.72 33.37
CA LYS A 48 -13.67 36.44 34.05
C LYS A 48 -12.35 35.77 33.68
N ILE A 49 -11.43 36.59 33.16
CA ILE A 49 -10.02 36.20 32.98
C ILE A 49 -9.45 35.98 34.38
N GLN A 50 -9.30 34.72 34.77
CA GLN A 50 -8.56 34.41 35.99
C GLN A 50 -7.07 34.51 35.69
N THR A 51 -6.36 35.19 36.57
CA THR A 51 -4.90 35.23 36.54
C THR A 51 -4.41 33.82 36.84
N LEU A 52 -3.83 33.15 35.85
CA LEU A 52 -3.33 31.82 36.03
C LEU A 52 -2.06 31.82 36.89
N PRO A 53 -1.93 30.90 37.84
CA PRO A 53 -0.75 30.84 38.69
C PRO A 53 0.51 30.53 37.87
N VAL A 54 1.63 31.10 38.26
CA VAL A 54 2.95 30.70 37.77
C VAL A 54 3.31 29.38 38.40
N VAL A 55 3.71 28.42 37.59
CA VAL A 55 4.09 27.07 38.04
C VAL A 55 5.50 26.70 37.60
N ASP A 56 6.19 25.99 38.46
CA ASP A 56 7.53 25.52 38.18
C ASP A 56 7.51 24.49 37.07
N ILE A 57 8.52 24.52 36.21
CA ILE A 57 8.79 23.55 35.16
C ILE A 57 10.03 22.76 35.55
N TYR A 58 9.90 21.47 35.45
CA TYR A 58 10.97 20.54 35.73
C TYR A 58 11.35 19.75 34.49
N GLU A 59 12.60 19.36 34.40
CA GLU A 59 13.08 18.34 33.50
C GLU A 59 12.89 16.97 34.15
N ALA A 60 12.23 16.09 33.46
CA ALA A 60 12.06 14.70 33.86
C ALA A 60 12.67 13.78 32.80
N VAL A 61 13.17 12.64 33.24
CA VAL A 61 13.77 11.61 32.37
C VAL A 61 13.02 10.31 32.58
N ASP A 62 12.60 9.67 31.48
CA ASP A 62 11.98 8.37 31.56
C ASP A 62 13.01 7.23 31.64
N GLU A 63 12.50 6.00 31.78
CA GLU A 63 13.29 4.79 31.83
C GLU A 63 14.09 4.49 30.56
N CYS A 64 13.73 5.11 29.43
CA CYS A 64 14.46 5.06 28.17
C CYS A 64 15.46 6.21 27.99
N GLY A 65 15.64 7.08 28.99
CA GLY A 65 16.54 8.23 28.94
C GLY A 65 15.97 9.44 28.18
N ARG A 66 14.70 9.41 27.78
CA ARG A 66 14.05 10.54 27.08
C ARG A 66 13.75 11.66 28.08
N THR A 67 13.99 12.89 27.66
CA THR A 67 13.81 14.07 28.51
C THR A 67 12.48 14.76 28.19
N PHE A 68 11.73 15.09 29.22
CA PHE A 68 10.45 15.78 29.18
C PHE A 68 10.47 17.04 30.02
N LYS A 69 9.65 18.01 29.65
CA LYS A 69 9.35 19.17 30.49
C LYS A 69 7.96 18.98 31.10
N VAL A 70 7.91 18.96 32.43
CA VAL A 70 6.68 18.75 33.18
C VAL A 70 6.46 19.89 34.20
N SER A 71 5.22 20.20 34.48
CA SER A 71 4.87 21.08 35.58
C SER A 71 4.04 20.36 36.63
N ALA A 72 4.07 20.83 37.86
CA ALA A 72 3.25 20.24 38.93
C ALA A 72 1.75 20.26 38.60
N ASN A 73 1.28 21.27 37.87
CA ASN A 73 -0.12 21.34 37.44
C ASN A 73 -0.47 20.37 36.32
N ASP A 74 0.45 20.15 35.36
CA ASP A 74 0.24 19.17 34.29
C ASP A 74 0.14 17.76 34.89
N LEU A 75 0.95 17.44 35.89
CA LEU A 75 0.88 16.19 36.63
C LEU A 75 -0.42 16.05 37.40
N ALA A 76 -0.89 17.09 38.08
CA ALA A 76 -2.14 17.03 38.84
C ALA A 76 -3.39 16.98 37.94
N ALA A 77 -3.40 17.73 36.83
CA ALA A 77 -4.55 17.84 35.94
C ALA A 77 -4.84 16.56 35.14
N ASN A 78 -3.80 15.81 34.80
CA ASN A 78 -3.93 14.62 33.98
C ASN A 78 -4.03 13.29 34.75
N GLY A 79 -4.15 13.36 36.09
CA GLY A 79 -4.14 12.15 36.92
C GLY A 79 -2.83 11.36 36.87
N HIS A 80 -1.77 11.96 36.33
CA HIS A 80 -0.41 11.41 36.34
C HIS A 80 0.22 11.61 37.72
N ILE A 81 -0.48 11.10 38.70
CA ILE A 81 0.00 11.15 40.06
C ILE A 81 1.14 10.18 40.12
N GLY A 82 2.26 10.69 40.56
CA GLY A 82 3.39 9.86 40.90
C GLY A 82 2.97 8.72 41.82
N ILE A 83 3.73 7.68 41.81
CA ILE A 83 3.55 6.57 42.72
C ILE A 83 3.64 7.10 44.13
N GLY A 84 2.53 7.16 44.80
CA GLY A 84 2.36 7.87 46.06
C GLY A 84 1.85 9.29 45.89
N THR A 85 1.36 9.88 46.95
CA THR A 85 1.08 11.31 47.00
C THR A 85 2.39 12.07 47.08
N LEU A 86 2.37 13.39 46.76
CA LEU A 86 3.52 14.27 47.01
C LEU A 86 3.95 14.30 48.48
N GLU A 87 3.16 13.72 49.35
CA GLU A 87 3.36 13.65 50.79
C GLU A 87 3.93 12.30 51.26
N GLU A 88 3.64 11.21 50.51
CA GLU A 88 4.16 9.87 50.80
C GLU A 88 4.53 9.18 49.52
N PRO A 89 5.79 9.28 49.06
CA PRO A 89 6.24 8.50 47.91
C PRO A 89 6.21 7.04 48.29
N LYS A 90 5.27 6.30 47.70
CA LYS A 90 5.31 4.86 47.78
C LYS A 90 6.24 4.36 46.69
N SER A 91 7.27 3.68 47.09
CA SER A 91 8.13 2.91 46.22
C SER A 91 7.30 1.75 45.65
N ASN A 92 6.89 1.85 44.40
CA ASN A 92 6.44 0.68 43.65
C ASN A 92 7.65 0.06 42.94
N GLY A 93 8.82 0.25 43.52
CA GLY A 93 10.00 -0.44 43.12
C GLY A 93 10.22 -0.48 41.61
N HIS A 94 10.32 0.69 41.01
CA HIS A 94 10.66 0.73 39.60
C HIS A 94 12.19 0.66 39.46
N VAL A 95 12.64 -0.34 38.75
CA VAL A 95 14.04 -0.52 38.42
C VAL A 95 14.31 0.07 37.05
N ALA A 96 15.29 0.95 36.93
CA ALA A 96 15.72 1.44 35.63
C ALA A 96 16.14 0.24 34.74
N TRP A 97 15.60 0.17 33.56
CA TRP A 97 15.75 -0.99 32.67
C TRP A 97 16.36 -0.57 31.34
N LEU A 98 17.33 -1.36 30.87
CA LEU A 98 17.87 -1.24 29.53
C LEU A 98 17.55 -2.53 28.77
N TYR A 99 16.81 -2.41 27.66
CA TYR A 99 16.48 -3.55 26.81
C TYR A 99 17.74 -4.14 26.18
N ARG A 100 17.72 -5.45 26.00
CA ARG A 100 18.86 -6.19 25.44
C ARG A 100 19.29 -5.70 24.06
N GLU A 101 18.31 -5.39 23.21
CA GLU A 101 18.57 -4.88 21.86
C GLU A 101 19.26 -3.52 21.90
N ASP A 102 18.85 -2.65 22.81
CA ASP A 102 19.48 -1.35 23.03
C ASP A 102 20.90 -1.49 23.57
N ALA A 103 21.09 -2.41 24.52
CA ALA A 103 22.41 -2.72 25.07
C ALA A 103 23.35 -3.25 23.99
N ARG A 104 22.89 -4.18 23.15
CA ARG A 104 23.64 -4.70 22.00
C ARG A 104 24.01 -3.61 21.01
N LEU A 105 23.06 -2.74 20.67
CA LEU A 105 23.29 -1.62 19.76
C LEU A 105 24.38 -0.67 20.28
N LEU A 106 24.41 -0.40 21.59
CA LEU A 106 25.45 0.42 22.20
C LEU A 106 26.83 -0.24 22.14
N VAL A 107 26.91 -1.55 22.33
CA VAL A 107 28.15 -2.32 22.21
C VAL A 107 28.63 -2.40 20.76
N GLU A 108 27.74 -2.72 19.83
CA GLU A 108 28.03 -2.81 18.39
C GLU A 108 28.49 -1.47 17.81
N SER A 109 27.92 -0.37 18.30
CA SER A 109 28.35 0.98 17.90
C SER A 109 29.71 1.39 18.48
N GLY A 110 30.28 0.61 19.39
CA GLY A 110 31.55 0.89 20.09
C GLY A 110 31.46 2.04 21.09
N LYS A 111 30.26 2.47 21.47
CA LYS A 111 30.02 3.59 22.38
C LYS A 111 30.22 3.18 23.84
N TYR A 112 29.92 1.93 24.17
CA TYR A 112 30.13 1.32 25.47
C TYR A 112 30.64 -0.10 25.29
N THR A 113 31.40 -0.58 26.26
CA THR A 113 31.77 -2.00 26.34
C THR A 113 30.67 -2.81 27.06
N ALA A 114 30.66 -4.12 26.85
CA ALA A 114 29.71 -5.00 27.52
C ALA A 114 29.86 -4.94 29.05
N GLU A 115 31.08 -4.81 29.53
CA GLU A 115 31.40 -4.68 30.95
C GLU A 115 30.84 -3.39 31.55
N GLU A 116 30.97 -2.28 30.84
CA GLU A 116 30.41 -0.98 31.28
C GLU A 116 28.90 -1.02 31.41
N ILE A 117 28.23 -1.62 30.43
CA ILE A 117 26.75 -1.79 30.45
C ILE A 117 26.34 -2.71 31.57
N THR A 118 26.99 -3.89 31.71
CA THR A 118 26.64 -4.90 32.73
C THR A 118 26.88 -4.39 34.14
N ALA A 119 27.90 -3.55 34.34
CA ALA A 119 28.16 -2.92 35.64
C ALA A 119 27.02 -1.99 36.10
N VAL A 120 26.27 -1.41 35.18
CA VAL A 120 25.18 -0.47 35.47
C VAL A 120 23.80 -1.13 35.32
N PHE A 121 23.64 -2.01 34.37
CA PHE A 121 22.45 -2.79 34.06
C PHE A 121 22.79 -4.28 34.00
N PRO A 122 22.84 -4.99 35.15
CA PRO A 122 23.34 -6.36 35.22
C PRO A 122 22.63 -7.37 34.35
N MET A 123 21.33 -7.12 34.06
CA MET A 123 20.50 -8.02 33.24
C MET A 123 20.49 -7.66 31.74
N ALA A 124 21.03 -6.50 31.36
CA ALA A 124 20.81 -5.95 30.01
C ALA A 124 21.37 -6.83 28.86
N LEU A 125 22.44 -7.57 29.09
CA LEU A 125 23.07 -8.42 28.07
C LEU A 125 22.92 -9.93 28.36
N THR A 126 22.34 -10.31 29.50
CA THR A 126 22.13 -11.72 29.87
C THR A 126 20.88 -12.29 29.17
N GLU A 127 20.93 -13.61 28.90
CA GLU A 127 19.72 -14.34 28.53
C GLU A 127 19.01 -14.75 29.82
N TYR A 128 17.79 -14.33 29.99
CA TYR A 128 16.95 -14.63 31.14
C TYR A 128 15.54 -15.02 30.68
N GLY A 129 14.91 -15.92 31.46
CA GLY A 129 13.50 -16.23 31.33
C GLY A 129 12.64 -15.33 32.22
N ASP A 130 11.31 -15.41 32.03
CA ASP A 130 10.36 -14.60 32.79
C ASP A 130 10.51 -14.72 34.30
N ALA A 131 10.76 -15.93 34.80
CA ALA A 131 10.95 -16.18 36.23
C ALA A 131 12.23 -15.51 36.82
N GLU A 132 13.31 -15.44 36.05
CA GLU A 132 14.54 -14.75 36.46
C GLU A 132 14.36 -13.23 36.43
N TYR A 133 13.61 -12.74 35.44
CA TYR A 133 13.23 -11.34 35.37
C TYR A 133 12.34 -10.93 36.54
N GLU A 134 11.26 -11.67 36.82
CA GLU A 134 10.39 -11.43 37.95
C GLU A 134 11.12 -11.42 39.26
N LYS A 135 12.02 -12.38 39.46
CA LYS A 135 12.87 -12.46 40.67
C LYS A 135 13.78 -11.24 40.80
N TYR A 136 14.44 -10.82 39.70
CA TYR A 136 15.28 -9.64 39.71
C TYR A 136 14.51 -8.40 40.09
N ILE A 137 13.32 -8.20 39.50
CA ILE A 137 12.44 -7.08 39.81
C ILE A 137 12.00 -7.14 41.27
N GLU A 138 11.56 -8.29 41.77
CA GLU A 138 11.17 -8.43 43.18
C GLU A 138 12.31 -8.11 44.18
N GLU A 139 13.52 -8.50 43.90
CA GLU A 139 14.70 -8.26 44.76
C GLU A 139 15.11 -6.78 44.76
N HIS A 140 15.06 -6.10 43.60
CA HIS A 140 15.57 -4.75 43.41
C HIS A 140 14.49 -3.66 43.50
N SER A 141 13.24 -4.05 43.53
CA SER A 141 12.12 -3.11 43.64
C SER A 141 11.62 -2.84 45.05
N LYS A 142 12.27 -3.44 46.06
CA LYS A 142 11.84 -3.30 47.46
C LYS A 142 12.07 -1.89 48.02
N GLU A 143 13.03 -1.18 47.48
CA GLU A 143 13.36 0.17 47.88
C GLU A 143 13.35 1.11 46.64
N PHE A 144 12.83 2.31 46.85
CA PHE A 144 12.87 3.33 45.81
C PHE A 144 14.31 3.84 45.64
N THR A 145 14.92 3.47 44.53
CA THR A 145 16.25 3.96 44.16
C THR A 145 16.13 4.88 42.97
N PRO A 146 16.40 6.18 43.11
CA PRO A 146 16.43 7.10 41.96
C PRO A 146 17.45 6.61 40.92
N MET A 147 17.12 6.83 39.66
CA MET A 147 18.05 6.58 38.56
C MET A 147 19.32 7.45 38.76
N ASN A 148 20.47 6.83 38.74
CA ASN A 148 21.72 7.56 38.86
C ASN A 148 22.17 8.14 37.49
N ASP A 149 23.10 9.09 37.56
CA ASP A 149 23.58 9.80 36.36
C ASP A 149 24.16 8.86 35.29
N LYS A 150 24.80 7.76 35.70
CA LYS A 150 25.37 6.78 34.77
C LYS A 150 24.29 5.97 34.06
N GLN A 151 23.24 5.58 34.78
CA GLN A 151 22.05 4.96 34.17
C GLN A 151 21.38 5.88 33.16
N GLU A 152 21.20 7.13 33.54
CA GLU A 152 20.60 8.15 32.66
C GLU A 152 21.45 8.38 31.41
N GLU A 153 22.78 8.45 31.55
CA GLU A 153 23.69 8.63 30.42
C GLU A 153 23.58 7.47 29.41
N ILE A 154 23.59 6.22 29.90
CA ILE A 154 23.48 5.03 29.05
C ILE A 154 22.11 4.98 28.37
N LEU A 155 21.01 5.23 29.10
CA LEU A 155 19.67 5.23 28.51
C LEU A 155 19.49 6.33 27.46
N LYS A 156 20.03 7.52 27.68
CA LYS A 156 20.04 8.59 26.66
C LYS A 156 20.86 8.19 25.43
N ALA A 157 21.98 7.53 25.65
CA ALA A 157 22.82 7.03 24.57
C ALA A 157 22.12 5.95 23.75
N ALA A 158 21.40 5.03 24.39
CA ALA A 158 20.60 3.99 23.75
C ALA A 158 19.47 4.59 22.92
N TYR A 159 18.73 5.52 23.49
CA TYR A 159 17.67 6.23 22.79
C TYR A 159 18.20 6.96 21.55
N THR A 160 19.33 7.68 21.69
CA THR A 160 19.94 8.37 20.54
C THR A 160 20.37 7.39 19.45
N ALA A 161 20.99 6.25 19.83
CA ALA A 161 21.41 5.23 18.89
C ALA A 161 20.23 4.60 18.15
N ASN A 162 19.11 4.36 18.84
CA ASN A 162 17.89 3.86 18.23
C ASN A 162 17.30 4.87 17.22
N CYS A 163 17.18 6.15 17.59
CA CYS A 163 16.72 7.19 16.67
C CYS A 163 17.60 7.29 15.42
N GLU A 164 18.93 7.16 15.56
CA GLU A 164 19.85 7.18 14.44
C GLU A 164 19.72 5.91 13.58
N LYS A 165 19.47 4.76 14.19
CA LYS A 165 19.20 3.50 13.48
C LYS A 165 17.91 3.60 12.68
N GLU A 166 16.80 3.99 13.30
CA GLU A 166 15.50 4.18 12.65
C GLU A 166 15.59 5.16 11.49
N LYS A 167 16.31 6.28 11.69
CA LYS A 167 16.53 7.25 10.62
C LYS A 167 17.26 6.65 9.43
N ARG A 168 18.34 5.87 9.68
CA ARG A 168 19.10 5.21 8.61
C ARG A 168 18.25 4.16 7.89
N GLU A 169 17.49 3.36 8.63
CA GLU A 169 16.60 2.34 8.06
C GLU A 169 15.52 3.00 7.19
N LYS A 170 14.96 4.11 7.66
CA LYS A 170 13.98 4.90 6.88
C LYS A 170 14.61 5.48 5.61
N GLU A 171 15.77 6.12 5.71
CA GLU A 171 16.49 6.67 4.54
C GLU A 171 16.85 5.57 3.52
N GLU A 172 17.21 4.38 3.98
CA GLU A 172 17.47 3.23 3.12
C GLU A 172 16.19 2.70 2.46
N ALA A 173 15.09 2.61 3.22
CA ALA A 173 13.79 2.22 2.71
C ALA A 173 13.28 3.22 1.66
N ASP A 174 13.38 4.52 1.93
CA ASP A 174 12.99 5.60 1.02
C ASP A 174 13.81 5.54 -0.29
N ARG A 175 15.13 5.28 -0.18
CA ARG A 175 16.01 5.11 -1.35
C ARG A 175 15.62 3.88 -2.17
N LYS A 176 15.35 2.73 -1.53
CA LYS A 176 14.89 1.50 -2.20
C LYS A 176 13.55 1.75 -2.90
N TYR A 177 12.62 2.39 -2.21
CA TYR A 177 11.32 2.75 -2.75
C TYR A 177 11.45 3.68 -3.98
N ALA A 178 12.26 4.72 -3.89
CA ALA A 178 12.48 5.64 -5.02
C ALA A 178 13.11 4.94 -6.23
N ALA A 179 14.06 4.02 -6.00
CA ALA A 179 14.67 3.23 -7.06
C ALA A 179 13.66 2.29 -7.74
N GLU A 180 12.78 1.66 -6.96
CA GLU A 180 11.71 0.81 -7.48
C GLU A 180 10.69 1.61 -8.30
N VAL A 181 10.29 2.79 -7.83
CA VAL A 181 9.40 3.70 -8.58
C VAL A 181 10.04 4.10 -9.91
N ALA A 182 11.36 4.39 -9.93
CA ALA A 182 12.07 4.72 -11.17
C ALA A 182 12.08 3.54 -12.15
N ALA A 183 12.40 2.33 -11.68
CA ALA A 183 12.37 1.12 -12.50
C ALA A 183 10.97 0.82 -13.06
N LEU A 184 9.92 1.02 -12.24
CA LEU A 184 8.54 0.82 -12.68
C LEU A 184 8.09 1.88 -13.69
N ARG A 185 8.59 3.11 -13.65
CA ARG A 185 8.33 4.11 -14.69
C ARG A 185 8.87 3.68 -16.06
N GLU A 186 10.03 3.06 -16.09
CA GLU A 186 10.58 2.50 -17.33
C GLU A 186 9.79 1.27 -17.78
N LYS A 187 9.48 0.35 -16.86
CA LYS A 187 8.68 -0.85 -17.15
C LYS A 187 7.30 -0.50 -17.70
N TYR A 188 6.63 0.48 -17.13
CA TYR A 188 5.26 0.88 -17.47
C TYR A 188 5.19 2.05 -18.46
N ASN A 189 6.20 2.22 -19.32
CA ASN A 189 6.24 3.29 -20.33
C ASN A 189 5.07 3.25 -21.33
N TYR A 190 4.37 2.15 -21.42
CA TYR A 190 3.22 1.92 -22.30
C TYR A 190 1.86 2.36 -21.72
N ILE A 191 1.79 2.75 -20.46
CA ILE A 191 0.51 3.17 -19.85
C ILE A 191 0.01 4.49 -20.46
N PRO A 192 -1.33 4.64 -20.67
CA PRO A 192 -1.85 5.81 -21.38
C PRO A 192 -1.81 7.12 -20.57
N CYS A 193 -1.80 7.04 -19.25
CA CYS A 193 -1.91 8.19 -18.36
C CYS A 193 -0.89 8.12 -17.20
N PRO A 194 0.43 8.25 -17.45
CA PRO A 194 1.43 8.20 -16.39
C PRO A 194 1.24 9.34 -15.39
N LYS A 195 1.44 9.04 -14.10
CA LYS A 195 1.43 10.05 -13.05
C LYS A 195 2.72 10.86 -13.11
N THR A 196 2.60 12.14 -13.34
CA THR A 196 3.70 13.10 -13.37
C THR A 196 3.54 14.09 -12.22
N GLU A 197 4.62 14.76 -11.84
CA GLU A 197 4.62 15.76 -10.79
C GLU A 197 3.61 16.88 -11.11
N GLY A 198 2.84 17.30 -10.11
CA GLY A 198 1.82 18.34 -10.26
C GLY A 198 0.55 17.94 -11.01
N LYS A 199 0.45 16.71 -11.54
CA LYS A 199 -0.74 16.23 -12.25
C LYS A 199 -1.51 15.20 -11.42
N TRP A 200 -2.75 15.55 -11.10
CA TRP A 200 -3.69 14.62 -10.49
C TRP A 200 -4.33 13.73 -11.55
N LEU A 201 -4.34 12.43 -11.31
CA LEU A 201 -5.02 11.46 -12.15
C LEU A 201 -6.49 11.35 -11.73
N THR A 202 -7.38 11.40 -12.70
CA THR A 202 -8.79 11.05 -12.46
C THR A 202 -8.93 9.54 -12.20
N VAL A 203 -10.00 9.13 -11.53
CA VAL A 203 -10.32 7.70 -11.33
C VAL A 203 -10.40 6.94 -12.66
N GLY A 204 -10.86 7.62 -13.74
CA GLY A 204 -10.85 7.08 -15.08
C GLY A 204 -9.45 6.89 -15.68
N ASP A 205 -8.50 7.78 -15.37
CA ASP A 205 -7.10 7.66 -15.79
C ASP A 205 -6.42 6.48 -15.08
N LYS A 206 -6.58 6.39 -13.76
CA LYS A 206 -6.08 5.27 -12.94
C LYS A 206 -6.60 3.93 -13.48
N ARG A 207 -7.90 3.82 -13.75
CA ARG A 207 -8.52 2.63 -14.32
C ARG A 207 -7.90 2.24 -15.67
N ARG A 208 -7.67 3.23 -16.56
CA ARG A 208 -7.04 2.97 -17.87
C ARG A 208 -5.63 2.42 -17.73
N ASN A 209 -4.86 2.95 -16.77
CA ASN A 209 -3.52 2.49 -16.48
C ASN A 209 -3.50 1.05 -15.95
N VAL A 210 -4.32 0.74 -14.95
CA VAL A 210 -4.45 -0.62 -14.39
C VAL A 210 -4.84 -1.63 -15.48
N LEU A 211 -5.83 -1.30 -16.31
CA LEU A 211 -6.23 -2.17 -17.42
C LEU A 211 -5.12 -2.34 -18.47
N ALA A 212 -4.31 -1.30 -18.72
CA ALA A 212 -3.17 -1.41 -19.63
C ALA A 212 -2.11 -2.36 -19.07
N VAL A 213 -1.80 -2.28 -17.79
CA VAL A 213 -0.87 -3.20 -17.11
C VAL A 213 -1.38 -4.63 -17.14
N LEU A 214 -2.64 -4.85 -16.79
CA LEU A 214 -3.23 -6.19 -16.82
C LEU A 214 -3.22 -6.81 -18.24
N LYS A 215 -3.53 -6.02 -19.27
CA LYS A 215 -3.46 -6.49 -20.66
C LYS A 215 -2.05 -6.79 -21.14
N HIS A 216 -1.06 -6.10 -20.59
CA HIS A 216 0.34 -6.34 -20.90
C HIS A 216 0.87 -7.59 -20.19
N GLU A 217 0.58 -7.73 -18.88
CA GLU A 217 1.00 -8.89 -18.09
C GLU A 217 0.25 -10.18 -18.48
N PHE A 218 -1.00 -10.07 -18.93
CA PHE A 218 -1.85 -11.20 -19.31
C PHE A 218 -2.41 -10.98 -20.72
N PRO A 219 -1.59 -11.13 -21.76
CA PRO A 219 -2.02 -10.89 -23.14
C PRO A 219 -3.14 -11.87 -23.54
N GLY A 220 -4.14 -11.33 -24.24
CA GLY A 220 -5.29 -12.10 -24.73
C GLY A 220 -6.45 -12.26 -23.73
N VAL A 221 -6.25 -11.97 -22.44
CA VAL A 221 -7.33 -11.97 -21.44
C VAL A 221 -8.15 -10.68 -21.57
N LYS A 222 -9.48 -10.82 -21.53
CA LYS A 222 -10.43 -9.70 -21.58
C LYS A 222 -10.75 -9.25 -20.15
N PHE A 223 -10.13 -8.18 -19.70
CA PHE A 223 -10.45 -7.56 -18.41
C PHE A 223 -11.48 -6.47 -18.57
N GLY A 224 -12.54 -6.51 -17.75
CA GLY A 224 -13.45 -5.41 -17.45
C GLY A 224 -13.01 -4.72 -16.15
N ALA A 225 -13.34 -3.44 -16.00
CA ALA A 225 -13.14 -2.77 -14.71
C ALA A 225 -14.21 -1.72 -14.46
N HIS A 226 -14.71 -1.71 -13.24
CA HIS A 226 -15.62 -0.72 -12.71
C HIS A 226 -14.95 0.03 -11.57
N THR A 227 -15.14 1.34 -11.52
CA THR A 227 -14.57 2.17 -10.47
C THR A 227 -15.67 2.91 -9.73
N ARG A 228 -15.48 3.06 -8.43
CA ARG A 228 -16.32 3.90 -7.59
C ARG A 228 -15.44 5.01 -7.01
N ASN A 229 -15.91 6.23 -7.17
CA ASN A 229 -15.33 7.41 -6.53
C ASN A 229 -16.24 7.80 -5.36
N GLY A 230 -15.78 7.55 -4.14
CA GLY A 230 -16.45 7.99 -2.92
C GLY A 230 -15.95 9.37 -2.50
N SER A 231 -16.61 9.98 -1.52
CA SER A 231 -16.17 11.26 -0.95
C SER A 231 -14.85 11.16 -0.19
N THR A 232 -14.56 9.98 0.37
CA THR A 232 -13.39 9.72 1.22
C THR A 232 -12.46 8.64 0.68
N SER A 233 -12.92 7.82 -0.29
CA SER A 233 -12.14 6.71 -0.83
C SER A 233 -12.52 6.39 -2.26
N ASP A 234 -11.58 5.89 -3.03
CA ASP A 234 -11.84 5.35 -4.36
C ASP A 234 -11.56 3.84 -4.42
N SER A 235 -12.25 3.17 -5.31
CA SER A 235 -12.07 1.72 -5.48
C SER A 235 -12.16 1.30 -6.94
N ILE A 236 -11.48 0.18 -7.24
CA ILE A 236 -11.59 -0.50 -8.53
C ILE A 236 -12.03 -1.95 -8.33
N ARG A 237 -12.97 -2.41 -9.15
CA ARG A 237 -13.33 -3.81 -9.27
C ARG A 237 -12.97 -4.28 -10.67
N VAL A 238 -12.05 -5.23 -10.75
CA VAL A 238 -11.64 -5.85 -12.00
C VAL A 238 -12.38 -7.17 -12.17
N GLU A 239 -12.83 -7.45 -13.38
CA GLU A 239 -13.60 -8.63 -13.71
C GLU A 239 -13.00 -9.30 -14.95
N TYR A 240 -12.98 -10.64 -14.94
CA TYR A 240 -12.60 -11.46 -16.10
C TYR A 240 -13.16 -12.86 -15.97
N GLU A 241 -13.28 -13.53 -17.10
CA GLU A 241 -13.75 -14.91 -17.19
C GLU A 241 -12.60 -15.81 -17.59
N ASP A 242 -12.52 -16.98 -16.96
CA ASP A 242 -11.43 -17.94 -17.14
C ASP A 242 -10.04 -17.27 -16.95
N GLY A 243 -9.08 -17.50 -17.87
CA GLY A 243 -7.78 -16.85 -17.83
C GLY A 243 -6.89 -17.30 -16.66
N PRO A 244 -5.95 -16.46 -16.21
CA PRO A 244 -5.03 -16.82 -15.13
C PRO A 244 -5.76 -17.02 -13.80
N SER A 245 -5.13 -17.76 -12.87
CA SER A 245 -5.66 -17.95 -11.52
C SER A 245 -5.85 -16.62 -10.80
N TYR A 246 -6.79 -16.60 -9.86
CA TYR A 246 -7.13 -15.43 -9.05
C TYR A 246 -5.88 -14.81 -8.40
N ASP A 247 -5.03 -15.65 -7.79
CA ASP A 247 -3.85 -15.20 -7.06
C ASP A 247 -2.82 -14.50 -7.96
N LYS A 248 -2.66 -14.98 -9.20
CA LYS A 248 -1.74 -14.35 -10.16
C LYS A 248 -2.18 -12.94 -10.54
N VAL A 249 -3.47 -12.77 -10.80
CA VAL A 249 -4.01 -11.45 -11.16
C VAL A 249 -4.04 -10.54 -9.94
N MET A 250 -4.44 -11.06 -8.79
CA MET A 250 -4.49 -10.29 -7.53
C MET A 250 -3.11 -9.79 -7.12
N LYS A 251 -2.05 -10.58 -7.32
CA LYS A 251 -0.66 -10.16 -7.07
C LYS A 251 -0.27 -8.91 -7.89
N VAL A 252 -0.75 -8.81 -9.12
CA VAL A 252 -0.52 -7.61 -9.95
C VAL A 252 -1.39 -6.46 -9.48
N LEU A 253 -2.64 -6.73 -9.10
CA LEU A 253 -3.59 -5.70 -8.68
C LEU A 253 -3.24 -5.08 -7.31
N ASN A 254 -2.76 -5.86 -6.36
CA ASN A 254 -2.35 -5.37 -5.04
C ASN A 254 -1.26 -4.29 -5.14
N ALA A 255 -0.46 -4.32 -6.21
CA ALA A 255 0.54 -3.27 -6.45
C ALA A 255 -0.07 -1.87 -6.70
N PHE A 256 -1.37 -1.77 -6.94
CA PHE A 256 -2.09 -0.51 -7.12
C PHE A 256 -2.90 -0.08 -5.89
N GLU A 257 -2.77 -0.81 -4.78
CA GLU A 257 -3.39 -0.43 -3.52
C GLU A 257 -2.63 0.70 -2.85
N THR A 258 -3.35 1.67 -2.27
CA THR A 258 -2.75 2.84 -1.58
C THR A 258 -2.96 2.80 -0.08
N THR A 259 -3.76 1.87 0.43
CA THR A 259 -4.02 1.72 1.86
C THR A 259 -3.79 0.28 2.31
N THR A 260 -3.37 0.12 3.55
CA THR A 260 -3.31 -1.18 4.22
C THR A 260 -4.12 -1.12 5.51
N TYR A 261 -4.91 -2.14 5.77
CA TYR A 261 -5.66 -2.23 7.01
C TYR A 261 -4.76 -2.71 8.15
N ASN A 262 -4.58 -1.86 9.16
CA ASN A 262 -3.92 -2.22 10.41
C ASN A 262 -4.96 -2.79 11.38
N ALA A 263 -5.01 -4.11 11.48
CA ALA A 263 -5.97 -4.80 12.35
C ALA A 263 -5.73 -4.58 13.85
N TYR A 264 -4.56 -4.10 14.24
CA TYR A 264 -4.22 -3.86 15.64
C TYR A 264 -4.79 -2.54 16.14
N GLU A 265 -4.81 -1.52 15.27
CA GLU A 265 -5.32 -0.19 15.59
C GLU A 265 -6.70 0.09 15.01
N ASP A 266 -7.26 -0.86 14.24
CA ASP A 266 -8.55 -0.73 13.52
C ASP A 266 -8.60 0.51 12.60
N ILE A 267 -7.48 0.81 11.95
CA ILE A 267 -7.35 1.95 11.04
C ILE A 267 -6.81 1.53 9.67
N HIS A 268 -7.11 2.34 8.66
CA HIS A 268 -6.46 2.25 7.35
C HIS A 268 -5.27 3.22 7.31
N GLU A 269 -4.10 2.68 7.07
CA GLU A 269 -2.86 3.43 6.93
C GLU A 269 -2.52 3.65 5.46
N ASP A 270 -1.97 4.81 5.14
CA ASP A 270 -1.43 5.08 3.81
C ASP A 270 -0.21 4.17 3.55
N SER A 271 -0.34 3.28 2.59
CA SER A 271 0.73 2.39 2.16
C SER A 271 0.86 2.37 0.63
N THR A 272 1.09 3.55 0.07
CA THR A 272 1.15 3.71 -1.38
C THR A 272 2.25 2.84 -1.99
N GLN A 273 1.86 1.81 -2.73
CA GLN A 273 2.77 0.91 -3.40
C GLN A 273 3.53 1.63 -4.55
N PRO A 274 4.78 1.23 -4.89
CA PRO A 274 5.56 1.86 -5.96
C PRO A 274 4.84 1.93 -7.31
N ALA A 275 4.07 0.89 -7.68
CA ALA A 275 3.28 0.90 -8.91
C ALA A 275 2.15 1.92 -8.87
N ALA A 276 1.52 2.13 -7.71
CA ALA A 276 0.51 3.15 -7.51
C ALA A 276 1.06 4.59 -7.65
N CYS A 277 2.35 4.79 -7.31
CA CYS A 277 3.04 6.05 -7.58
C CYS A 277 3.20 6.36 -9.07
N VAL A 278 3.32 5.33 -9.91
CA VAL A 278 3.49 5.48 -11.36
C VAL A 278 2.16 5.55 -12.10
N CYS A 279 1.26 4.66 -11.78
CA CYS A 279 0.00 4.45 -12.48
C CYS A 279 -1.19 5.18 -11.86
N GLY A 280 -1.04 5.68 -10.63
CA GLY A 280 -2.14 6.02 -9.76
C GLY A 280 -2.74 4.77 -9.11
N GLY A 281 -3.04 4.84 -7.82
CA GLY A 281 -3.60 3.73 -7.06
C GLY A 281 -5.04 3.95 -6.61
N PHE A 282 -5.59 2.96 -5.94
CA PHE A 282 -6.93 2.94 -5.36
C PHE A 282 -6.84 2.54 -3.88
N ASP A 283 -7.71 3.07 -3.05
CA ASP A 283 -7.76 2.70 -1.64
C ASP A 283 -8.21 1.25 -1.46
N TYR A 284 -9.07 0.78 -2.37
CA TYR A 284 -9.53 -0.61 -2.38
C TYR A 284 -9.49 -1.21 -3.77
N VAL A 285 -8.95 -2.41 -3.85
CA VAL A 285 -8.85 -3.18 -5.08
C VAL A 285 -9.63 -4.48 -4.93
N PHE A 286 -10.56 -4.73 -5.84
CA PHE A 286 -11.38 -5.93 -5.85
C PHE A 286 -11.19 -6.69 -7.17
N LEU A 287 -11.12 -8.01 -7.08
CA LEU A 287 -11.04 -8.88 -8.23
C LEU A 287 -12.24 -9.83 -8.23
N ASN A 288 -12.91 -9.93 -9.36
CA ASN A 288 -13.96 -10.89 -9.60
C ASN A 288 -13.58 -11.76 -10.80
N ARG A 289 -13.28 -13.02 -10.54
CA ARG A 289 -13.02 -14.03 -11.56
C ARG A 289 -14.22 -14.94 -11.68
N THR A 290 -14.76 -15.06 -12.88
CA THR A 290 -15.80 -16.03 -13.21
C THR A 290 -15.19 -17.19 -13.99
N THR A 291 -15.81 -18.34 -13.89
CA THR A 291 -15.49 -19.50 -14.73
C THR A 291 -16.62 -19.69 -15.72
N SER A 292 -16.29 -19.90 -16.99
CA SER A 292 -17.29 -20.19 -18.02
C SER A 292 -18.12 -21.41 -17.66
N GLU A 293 -19.36 -21.39 -18.05
CA GLU A 293 -20.32 -22.46 -17.73
C GLU A 293 -19.86 -23.83 -18.25
N ASP A 294 -19.28 -23.85 -19.45
CA ASP A 294 -18.78 -25.08 -20.09
C ASP A 294 -17.65 -25.71 -19.26
N VAL A 295 -16.71 -24.89 -18.74
CA VAL A 295 -15.62 -25.38 -17.89
C VAL A 295 -16.14 -25.90 -16.58
N TYR A 296 -16.98 -25.11 -15.93
CA TYR A 296 -17.57 -25.50 -14.64
C TYR A 296 -18.34 -26.81 -14.76
N LYS A 297 -19.19 -26.92 -15.76
CA LYS A 297 -20.00 -28.11 -16.02
C LYS A 297 -19.13 -29.34 -16.31
N PHE A 298 -18.09 -29.19 -17.12
CA PHE A 298 -17.17 -30.30 -17.41
C PHE A 298 -16.55 -30.83 -16.11
N VAL A 299 -16.02 -29.96 -15.26
CA VAL A 299 -15.37 -30.37 -14.00
C VAL A 299 -16.39 -31.01 -13.06
N HIS A 300 -17.56 -30.39 -12.92
CA HIS A 300 -18.65 -30.89 -12.08
C HIS A 300 -19.11 -32.29 -12.52
N ASP A 301 -19.44 -32.48 -13.81
CA ASP A 301 -19.95 -33.73 -14.36
C ASP A 301 -18.88 -34.83 -14.26
N TYR A 302 -17.60 -34.48 -14.47
CA TYR A 302 -16.50 -35.42 -14.28
C TYR A 302 -16.40 -35.93 -12.85
N ILE A 303 -16.53 -35.06 -11.86
CA ILE A 303 -16.51 -35.42 -10.43
C ILE A 303 -17.71 -36.35 -10.12
N MET A 304 -18.89 -35.99 -10.57
CA MET A 304 -20.10 -36.79 -10.36
C MET A 304 -19.99 -38.19 -10.98
N ALA A 305 -19.35 -38.30 -12.13
CA ALA A 305 -19.22 -39.58 -12.83
C ALA A 305 -18.10 -40.49 -12.28
N ASN A 306 -17.01 -39.89 -11.74
CA ASN A 306 -15.79 -40.66 -11.43
C ASN A 306 -15.49 -40.78 -9.94
N VAL A 307 -16.17 -39.99 -9.07
CA VAL A 307 -15.98 -40.07 -7.63
C VAL A 307 -17.14 -40.85 -6.99
N GLY A 308 -16.87 -42.09 -6.57
CA GLY A 308 -17.89 -42.93 -5.95
C GLY A 308 -18.51 -42.28 -4.72
N GLY A 309 -19.83 -42.11 -4.72
CA GLY A 309 -20.57 -41.47 -3.61
C GLY A 309 -20.47 -39.94 -3.57
N ALA A 310 -20.02 -39.29 -4.64
CA ALA A 310 -20.04 -37.83 -4.71
C ALA A 310 -21.46 -37.29 -4.60
N THR A 311 -21.67 -36.36 -3.70
CA THR A 311 -22.92 -35.59 -3.62
C THR A 311 -22.86 -34.38 -4.53
N GLU A 312 -24.01 -33.84 -4.92
CA GLU A 312 -24.11 -32.58 -5.70
C GLU A 312 -23.36 -31.44 -5.02
N GLU A 313 -23.48 -31.34 -3.72
CA GLU A 313 -22.80 -30.30 -2.94
C GLU A 313 -21.27 -30.46 -2.95
N TYR A 314 -20.80 -31.72 -2.82
CA TYR A 314 -19.36 -32.03 -2.91
C TYR A 314 -18.81 -31.70 -4.30
N ALA A 315 -19.51 -32.13 -5.36
CA ALA A 315 -19.10 -31.88 -6.73
C ALA A 315 -19.04 -30.38 -7.04
N ARG A 316 -20.05 -29.63 -6.63
CA ARG A 316 -20.12 -28.18 -6.78
C ARG A 316 -18.98 -27.48 -6.05
N GLY A 317 -18.76 -27.77 -4.77
CA GLY A 317 -17.69 -27.17 -3.98
C GLY A 317 -16.30 -27.50 -4.49
N THR A 318 -16.11 -28.73 -4.96
CA THR A 318 -14.83 -29.19 -5.54
C THR A 318 -14.57 -28.55 -6.90
N ALA A 319 -15.58 -28.46 -7.77
CA ALA A 319 -15.47 -27.80 -9.06
C ALA A 319 -15.07 -26.31 -8.92
N HIS A 320 -15.70 -25.59 -8.00
CA HIS A 320 -15.31 -24.21 -7.72
C HIS A 320 -13.85 -24.08 -7.27
N LYS A 321 -13.37 -24.96 -6.40
CA LYS A 321 -11.97 -24.93 -5.92
C LYS A 321 -10.98 -25.22 -7.05
N ILE A 322 -11.28 -26.19 -7.90
CA ILE A 322 -10.43 -26.56 -9.04
C ILE A 322 -10.37 -25.39 -10.03
N CYS A 323 -11.53 -24.90 -10.46
CA CYS A 323 -11.61 -23.79 -11.40
C CYS A 323 -10.89 -22.54 -10.88
N ALA A 324 -11.03 -22.23 -9.58
CA ALA A 324 -10.37 -21.07 -8.97
C ALA A 324 -8.84 -21.13 -9.04
N LYS A 325 -8.25 -22.32 -8.88
CA LYS A 325 -6.80 -22.54 -8.90
C LYS A 325 -6.22 -22.72 -10.30
N THR A 326 -7.04 -23.08 -11.29
CA THR A 326 -6.58 -23.41 -12.64
C THR A 326 -6.29 -22.17 -13.47
N ASP A 327 -5.17 -22.19 -14.19
CA ASP A 327 -4.84 -21.16 -15.19
C ASP A 327 -5.40 -21.59 -16.56
N PHE A 328 -6.26 -20.76 -17.14
CA PHE A 328 -6.81 -21.00 -18.47
C PHE A 328 -6.08 -20.16 -19.52
N PRO A 329 -5.62 -20.78 -20.64
CA PRO A 329 -4.98 -20.05 -21.72
C PRO A 329 -5.90 -19.04 -22.40
N ALA A 330 -5.39 -17.84 -22.67
CA ALA A 330 -6.17 -16.74 -23.21
C ALA A 330 -6.65 -16.95 -24.68
N GLY A 331 -5.99 -17.79 -25.46
CA GLY A 331 -6.32 -18.06 -26.86
C GLY A 331 -7.44 -19.09 -27.09
N GLY A 332 -8.07 -19.51 -26.00
CA GLY A 332 -8.98 -20.65 -25.98
C GLY A 332 -8.25 -21.94 -25.63
N PHE A 333 -9.02 -22.92 -25.17
CA PHE A 333 -8.46 -24.17 -24.67
C PHE A 333 -9.42 -25.33 -24.92
N GLU A 334 -8.89 -26.54 -24.83
CA GLU A 334 -9.64 -27.78 -24.77
C GLU A 334 -9.40 -28.43 -23.42
N LEU A 335 -10.47 -28.95 -22.84
CA LEU A 335 -10.42 -29.69 -21.58
C LEU A 335 -9.95 -31.12 -21.88
N ASP A 336 -8.82 -31.54 -21.30
CA ASP A 336 -8.17 -32.81 -21.58
C ASP A 336 -8.42 -33.88 -20.51
N GLY A 337 -8.96 -33.50 -19.37
CA GLY A 337 -9.30 -34.39 -18.27
C GLY A 337 -9.08 -33.80 -16.89
N LEU A 338 -9.43 -34.57 -15.89
CA LEU A 338 -9.26 -34.22 -14.48
C LEU A 338 -8.57 -35.39 -13.77
N GLU A 339 -7.51 -35.14 -13.03
CA GLU A 339 -6.75 -36.12 -12.28
C GLU A 339 -6.72 -35.83 -10.80
N LEU A 340 -6.88 -36.87 -9.98
CA LEU A 340 -6.61 -36.77 -8.55
C LEU A 340 -5.16 -37.21 -8.29
N THR A 341 -4.35 -36.25 -7.84
CA THR A 341 -2.94 -36.54 -7.54
C THR A 341 -2.78 -37.43 -6.32
N LYS A 342 -1.60 -38.02 -6.17
CA LYS A 342 -1.25 -38.84 -4.98
C LYS A 342 -1.32 -38.03 -3.67
N ALA A 343 -1.22 -36.73 -3.75
CA ALA A 343 -1.38 -35.80 -2.60
C ALA A 343 -2.84 -35.49 -2.26
N GLY A 344 -3.81 -36.03 -3.03
CA GLY A 344 -5.24 -35.79 -2.83
C GLY A 344 -5.74 -34.47 -3.41
N GLU A 345 -4.97 -33.83 -4.30
CA GLU A 345 -5.37 -32.62 -5.00
C GLU A 345 -5.88 -32.93 -6.41
N TRP A 346 -6.95 -32.26 -6.79
CA TRP A 346 -7.47 -32.32 -8.14
C TRP A 346 -6.74 -31.37 -9.08
N VAL A 347 -6.31 -31.86 -10.23
CA VAL A 347 -5.65 -31.10 -11.29
C VAL A 347 -6.45 -31.23 -12.59
N LEU A 348 -6.87 -30.09 -13.11
CA LEU A 348 -7.53 -30.00 -14.41
C LEU A 348 -6.48 -29.87 -15.52
N HIS A 349 -6.47 -30.82 -16.44
CA HIS A 349 -5.60 -30.80 -17.60
C HIS A 349 -6.24 -30.03 -18.75
N ILE A 350 -5.49 -29.07 -19.28
CA ILE A 350 -5.95 -28.16 -20.32
C ILE A 350 -4.93 -28.14 -21.44
N LYS A 351 -5.39 -28.25 -22.66
CA LYS A 351 -4.60 -28.03 -23.87
C LYS A 351 -4.96 -26.66 -24.45
N ALA A 352 -3.99 -25.78 -24.60
CA ALA A 352 -4.19 -24.54 -25.36
C ALA A 352 -4.62 -24.91 -26.78
N LYS A 353 -5.71 -24.34 -27.27
CA LYS A 353 -6.02 -24.40 -28.70
C LYS A 353 -4.88 -23.71 -29.44
N ALA A 354 -4.35 -24.39 -30.47
CA ALA A 354 -3.41 -23.73 -31.37
C ALA A 354 -4.07 -22.41 -31.80
N GLU A 355 -3.33 -21.29 -31.59
CA GLU A 355 -3.83 -20.00 -32.06
C GLU A 355 -4.35 -20.21 -33.48
N PRO A 356 -5.62 -19.86 -33.78
CA PRO A 356 -6.06 -19.85 -35.15
C PRO A 356 -5.04 -18.95 -35.85
N GLN A 357 -4.26 -19.54 -36.76
CA GLN A 357 -3.38 -18.75 -37.61
C GLN A 357 -4.25 -17.61 -38.08
N LYS A 358 -3.94 -16.35 -37.65
CA LYS A 358 -4.65 -15.16 -38.16
C LYS A 358 -4.83 -15.43 -39.64
N PRO A 359 -6.06 -15.53 -40.17
CA PRO A 359 -6.22 -15.73 -41.59
C PRO A 359 -5.35 -14.65 -42.20
N THR A 360 -4.31 -15.08 -42.92
CA THR A 360 -3.52 -14.17 -43.75
C THR A 360 -4.58 -13.41 -44.53
N PRO A 361 -4.68 -12.10 -44.41
CA PRO A 361 -5.73 -11.37 -45.11
C PRO A 361 -5.68 -11.89 -46.55
N PRO A 362 -6.78 -12.39 -47.13
CA PRO A 362 -6.75 -12.84 -48.51
C PRO A 362 -6.03 -11.73 -49.28
N ASP A 363 -5.00 -12.09 -50.04
CA ASP A 363 -4.20 -11.17 -50.83
C ASP A 363 -5.17 -10.13 -51.41
N ALA A 364 -5.23 -8.94 -50.77
CA ALA A 364 -6.06 -7.87 -51.26
C ALA A 364 -5.53 -7.61 -52.66
N PRO A 365 -6.40 -7.64 -53.69
CA PRO A 365 -5.95 -7.40 -55.05
C PRO A 365 -5.04 -6.19 -55.04
N LYS A 366 -3.78 -6.35 -55.50
CA LYS A 366 -2.81 -5.28 -55.56
C LYS A 366 -3.48 -4.13 -56.35
N MET A 367 -3.93 -3.11 -55.62
CA MET A 367 -4.49 -1.90 -56.24
C MET A 367 -3.32 -1.10 -56.78
N GLU A 368 -3.37 -0.78 -58.06
CA GLU A 368 -2.43 0.10 -58.72
C GLU A 368 -2.92 1.57 -58.58
N GLY A 369 -2.81 2.12 -57.34
CA GLY A 369 -3.13 3.54 -57.12
C GLY A 369 -4.13 3.80 -55.99
N VAL A 370 -4.38 5.07 -55.69
CA VAL A 370 -5.34 5.52 -54.67
C VAL A 370 -6.75 5.52 -55.27
N GLU A 371 -7.68 4.80 -54.62
CA GLU A 371 -9.08 4.75 -55.05
C GLU A 371 -9.92 5.71 -54.20
N VAL A 372 -10.65 6.59 -54.87
CA VAL A 372 -11.67 7.46 -54.26
C VAL A 372 -13.05 6.99 -54.68
N ARG A 373 -13.88 6.63 -53.71
CA ARG A 373 -15.21 6.09 -53.92
C ARG A 373 -16.26 6.85 -53.14
N GLU A 374 -17.40 7.12 -53.77
CA GLU A 374 -18.59 7.62 -53.08
C GLU A 374 -19.46 6.45 -52.61
N ASN A 375 -19.66 6.36 -51.31
CA ASN A 375 -20.52 5.36 -50.67
C ASN A 375 -21.91 5.96 -50.45
N LYS A 376 -22.81 5.72 -51.41
CA LYS A 376 -24.15 6.26 -51.39
C LYS A 376 -25.02 5.74 -50.24
N GLU A 377 -24.79 4.50 -49.81
CA GLU A 377 -25.55 3.87 -48.71
C GLU A 377 -25.24 4.53 -47.37
N LYS A 378 -24.00 4.94 -47.16
CA LYS A 378 -23.54 5.60 -45.92
C LYS A 378 -23.42 7.10 -46.03
N ASN A 379 -23.82 7.67 -47.17
CA ASN A 379 -23.68 9.10 -47.46
C ASN A 379 -22.25 9.61 -47.12
N GLY A 380 -21.24 8.90 -47.63
CA GLY A 380 -19.83 9.15 -47.31
C GLY A 380 -18.91 9.04 -48.53
N ILE A 381 -17.74 9.62 -48.44
CA ILE A 381 -16.64 9.46 -49.39
C ILE A 381 -15.55 8.62 -48.71
N GLU A 382 -15.05 7.65 -49.46
CA GLU A 382 -14.02 6.69 -48.99
C GLU A 382 -12.76 6.85 -49.86
N ILE A 383 -11.59 6.86 -49.20
CA ILE A 383 -10.28 6.85 -49.86
C ILE A 383 -9.55 5.59 -49.45
N ARG A 384 -9.12 4.80 -50.41
CA ARG A 384 -8.27 3.64 -50.20
C ARG A 384 -6.88 3.89 -50.78
N PHE A 385 -5.90 3.54 -50.02
CA PHE A 385 -4.49 3.61 -50.43
C PHE A 385 -3.94 2.21 -50.69
N PRO A 386 -3.08 2.00 -51.68
CA PRO A 386 -2.44 0.71 -51.95
C PRO A 386 -1.43 0.29 -50.83
N SER A 387 -0.93 1.28 -50.11
CA SER A 387 -0.06 1.12 -48.96
C SER A 387 -0.40 2.15 -47.89
N ILE A 388 0.23 2.07 -46.71
CA ILE A 388 0.05 3.05 -45.64
C ILE A 388 0.54 4.40 -46.14
N PRO A 389 -0.34 5.44 -46.22
CA PRO A 389 0.08 6.77 -46.63
C PRO A 389 1.09 7.41 -45.66
N SER A 390 1.91 8.34 -46.16
CA SER A 390 2.91 9.05 -45.36
C SER A 390 2.29 9.78 -44.17
N ASP A 391 3.11 10.08 -43.18
CA ASP A 391 2.65 10.80 -41.98
C ASP A 391 2.06 12.17 -42.31
N GLU A 392 2.58 12.82 -43.33
CA GLU A 392 2.11 14.10 -43.81
C GLU A 392 0.66 13.98 -44.39
N ILE A 393 0.44 13.01 -45.26
CA ILE A 393 -0.89 12.72 -45.83
C ILE A 393 -1.88 12.32 -44.73
N ARG A 394 -1.44 11.49 -43.77
CA ARG A 394 -2.29 11.08 -42.63
C ARG A 394 -2.67 12.28 -41.73
N SER A 395 -1.75 13.21 -41.54
CA SER A 395 -1.97 14.43 -40.78
C SER A 395 -2.92 15.39 -41.53
N GLU A 396 -2.75 15.54 -42.83
CA GLU A 396 -3.60 16.36 -43.70
C GLU A 396 -5.06 15.80 -43.74
N LEU A 397 -5.22 14.49 -43.86
CA LEU A 397 -6.52 13.81 -43.79
C LEU A 397 -7.21 14.07 -42.44
N LYS A 398 -6.48 13.88 -41.31
CA LYS A 398 -7.05 14.14 -39.99
C LYS A 398 -7.43 15.60 -39.77
N ALA A 399 -6.61 16.53 -40.22
CA ALA A 399 -6.89 17.98 -40.11
C ALA A 399 -8.13 18.38 -40.85
N ASN A 400 -8.49 17.70 -41.96
CA ASN A 400 -9.70 17.92 -42.75
C ASN A 400 -10.87 16.99 -42.34
N GLY A 401 -10.80 16.41 -41.12
CA GLY A 401 -11.92 15.68 -40.52
C GLY A 401 -12.13 14.26 -41.05
N TRP A 402 -11.16 13.73 -41.79
CA TRP A 402 -11.21 12.34 -42.26
C TRP A 402 -10.92 11.38 -41.13
N ARG A 403 -11.67 10.25 -41.10
CA ARG A 403 -11.51 9.20 -40.11
C ARG A 403 -11.05 7.89 -40.75
N TRP A 404 -10.16 7.20 -40.11
CA TRP A 404 -9.68 5.91 -40.57
C TRP A 404 -10.47 4.75 -39.96
N THR A 405 -10.76 3.72 -40.74
CA THR A 405 -11.37 2.48 -40.27
C THR A 405 -10.67 1.25 -40.83
N ARG A 406 -10.65 0.19 -40.04
CA ARG A 406 -10.09 -1.11 -40.44
C ARG A 406 -11.05 -1.96 -41.29
N PHE A 407 -12.33 -1.59 -41.35
CA PHE A 407 -13.30 -2.34 -42.14
C PHE A 407 -12.96 -2.27 -43.65
N ASN A 408 -13.23 -3.38 -44.35
CA ASN A 408 -12.97 -3.53 -45.79
C ASN A 408 -11.52 -3.28 -46.21
N GLY A 409 -10.54 -3.78 -45.42
CA GLY A 409 -9.12 -3.68 -45.77
C GLY A 409 -8.45 -2.36 -45.42
N GLY A 410 -9.13 -1.49 -44.67
CA GLY A 410 -8.62 -0.20 -44.23
C GLY A 410 -8.87 0.92 -45.25
N LEU A 411 -9.63 1.95 -44.82
CA LEU A 411 -9.92 3.10 -45.66
C LEU A 411 -10.09 4.37 -44.80
N TRP A 412 -9.92 5.52 -45.42
CA TRP A 412 -10.27 6.80 -44.85
C TRP A 412 -11.65 7.23 -45.37
N TYR A 413 -12.46 7.77 -44.49
CA TYR A 413 -13.83 8.18 -44.84
C TYR A 413 -14.19 9.55 -44.25
N ASN A 414 -15.05 10.25 -44.96
CA ASN A 414 -15.68 11.51 -44.53
C ASN A 414 -17.10 11.58 -45.06
N ARG A 415 -17.89 12.53 -44.58
CA ARG A 415 -19.26 12.77 -45.05
C ARG A 415 -19.28 13.18 -46.53
N ALA A 416 -20.26 12.70 -47.27
CA ALA A 416 -20.41 13.10 -48.68
C ALA A 416 -20.68 14.61 -48.79
N SER A 417 -19.81 15.30 -49.51
CA SER A 417 -19.94 16.69 -49.90
C SER A 417 -19.04 16.96 -51.09
N ALA A 418 -19.39 17.98 -51.91
CA ALA A 418 -18.59 18.38 -53.06
C ALA A 418 -17.15 18.77 -52.63
N CYS A 419 -16.99 19.44 -51.47
CA CYS A 419 -15.69 19.83 -50.94
C CYS A 419 -14.87 18.62 -50.54
N ASN A 420 -15.46 17.60 -49.85
CA ASN A 420 -14.75 16.41 -49.46
C ASN A 420 -14.40 15.52 -50.65
N LEU A 421 -15.22 15.48 -51.68
CA LEU A 421 -14.91 14.76 -52.92
C LEU A 421 -13.72 15.41 -53.65
N ALA A 422 -13.73 16.74 -53.78
CA ALA A 422 -12.61 17.48 -54.38
C ALA A 422 -11.32 17.28 -53.61
N PHE A 423 -11.35 17.34 -52.27
CA PHE A 423 -10.23 17.09 -51.41
C PHE A 423 -9.70 15.66 -51.57
N ALA A 424 -10.57 14.64 -51.59
CA ALA A 424 -10.18 13.25 -51.81
C ALA A 424 -9.46 13.03 -53.12
N GLN A 425 -9.95 13.68 -54.20
CA GLN A 425 -9.33 13.64 -55.54
C GLN A 425 -7.99 14.35 -55.57
N GLU A 426 -7.81 15.43 -54.78
CA GLU A 426 -6.55 16.14 -54.65
C GLU A 426 -5.51 15.25 -53.94
N ILE A 427 -5.89 14.61 -52.80
CA ILE A 427 -5.04 13.65 -52.09
C ILE A 427 -4.64 12.48 -52.99
N ALA A 428 -5.59 11.95 -53.78
CA ALA A 428 -5.28 10.88 -54.72
C ALA A 428 -4.25 11.32 -55.78
N LYS A 429 -4.32 12.55 -56.29
CA LYS A 429 -3.32 13.13 -57.22
C LYS A 429 -1.97 13.39 -56.58
N LYS A 430 -1.89 13.71 -55.27
CA LYS A 430 -0.66 13.92 -54.54
C LYS A 430 0.12 12.64 -54.32
N VAL A 431 -0.56 11.50 -54.31
CA VAL A 431 -0.01 10.18 -53.97
C VAL A 431 0.20 9.30 -55.20
N ALA A 432 -0.45 9.64 -56.34
CA ALA A 432 -0.24 8.99 -57.61
C ALA A 432 1.07 9.45 -58.25
#